data_86bda3de998991c163867ad763460764
#
_entry.id   86bda3de998991c163867ad763460764
#
_cell.length_a   1.000
_cell.length_b   1.000
_cell.length_c   1.000
_cell.angle_alpha   90.00
_cell.angle_beta   90.00
_cell.angle_gamma   90.00
#
_symmetry.space_group_name_H-M   'P 1'
#
loop_
_entity.id
_entity.type
_entity.pdbx_description
1 polymer ?
#
loop_
_entity_poly.entity_id
_entity_poly.type
_entity_poly.pdbx_seq_one_letter_code
_entity_poly.pdbx_strand_id
1 'polypeptide(L)' 'MATPDPERILIKNGRLIDPKNGIDMITDILVADWHVRKIAVGLDEPCDRTIDA' A
#
# COMPACT_ATOMS: atom_id res chain seq x y z
N MET A 1 -14.80 14.24 20.15
CA MET A 1 -14.87 14.45 18.71
C MET A 1 -14.37 13.21 18.00
N ALA A 2 -15.15 12.69 17.09
CA ALA A 2 -14.78 11.49 16.38
C ALA A 2 -13.70 11.78 15.34
N THR A 3 -12.65 11.00 15.33
CA THR A 3 -11.66 11.06 14.27
C THR A 3 -12.23 10.38 13.03
N PRO A 4 -12.09 10.96 11.84
CA PRO A 4 -12.51 10.26 10.65
C PRO A 4 -11.75 8.95 10.49
N ASP A 5 -12.39 7.96 9.89
CA ASP A 5 -11.73 6.70 9.63
C ASP A 5 -10.47 6.94 8.80
N PRO A 6 -9.39 6.22 9.10
CA PRO A 6 -8.16 6.39 8.35
C PRO A 6 -8.37 6.05 6.88
N GLU A 7 -7.77 6.87 6.02
CA GLU A 7 -7.86 6.68 4.59
C GLU A 7 -7.06 5.44 4.19
N ARG A 8 -7.67 4.61 3.36
CA ARG A 8 -7.00 3.47 2.77
C ARG A 8 -6.51 3.85 1.38
N ILE A 9 -5.23 3.67 1.17
CA ILE A 9 -4.59 4.03 -0.10
C ILE A 9 -3.99 2.77 -0.69
N LEU A 10 -4.40 2.45 -1.92
CA LEU A 10 -3.84 1.34 -2.66
C LEU A 10 -2.84 1.90 -3.68
N ILE A 11 -1.59 1.52 -3.53
CA ILE A 11 -0.53 1.91 -4.45
C ILE A 11 -0.29 0.74 -5.39
N LYS A 12 -0.61 0.93 -6.65
CA LYS A 12 -0.42 -0.10 -7.67
C LYS A 12 0.89 0.07 -8.39
N ASN A 13 1.54 -1.04 -8.68
CA ASN A 13 2.80 -1.08 -9.41
C ASN A 13 3.90 -0.26 -8.72
N GLY A 14 3.85 -0.23 -7.39
CA GLY A 14 4.88 0.44 -6.61
C GLY A 14 6.15 -0.40 -6.54
N ARG A 15 7.28 0.25 -6.54
CA ARG A 15 8.56 -0.43 -6.41
C ARG A 15 8.94 -0.51 -4.94
N LEU A 16 9.00 -1.72 -4.42
CA LEU A 16 9.41 -1.98 -3.05
C LEU A 16 10.89 -2.31 -3.03
N ILE A 17 11.66 -1.50 -2.33
CA ILE A 17 13.09 -1.71 -2.19
C ILE A 17 13.43 -1.83 -0.71
N ASP A 18 14.00 -2.96 -0.32
CA ASP A 18 14.47 -3.19 1.03
C ASP A 18 15.89 -3.74 0.94
N PRO A 19 16.90 -2.87 0.95
CA PRO A 19 18.28 -3.30 0.81
C PRO A 19 18.75 -4.19 1.96
N LYS A 20 18.16 -4.05 3.13
CA LYS A 20 18.50 -4.87 4.29
C LYS A 20 18.15 -6.33 4.08
N ASN A 21 17.06 -6.61 3.40
CA ASN A 21 16.61 -7.97 3.09
C ASN A 21 16.84 -8.34 1.62
N GLY A 22 17.45 -7.45 0.85
CA GLY A 22 17.72 -7.71 -0.56
C GLY A 22 16.47 -7.76 -1.42
N ILE A 23 15.43 -7.04 -1.02
CA ILE A 23 14.16 -7.03 -1.75
C ILE A 23 14.15 -5.86 -2.74
N ASP A 24 13.84 -6.16 -4.00
CA ASP A 24 13.63 -5.16 -5.04
C ASP A 24 12.58 -5.74 -5.97
N MET A 25 11.33 -5.31 -5.80
CA MET A 25 10.22 -5.88 -6.56
C MET A 25 9.14 -4.82 -6.82
N ILE A 26 8.40 -5.03 -7.88
CA ILE A 26 7.23 -4.23 -8.19
C ILE A 26 6.02 -4.96 -7.65
N THR A 27 5.24 -4.30 -6.80
CA THR A 27 4.12 -4.92 -6.12
C THR A 27 3.06 -3.87 -5.81
N ASP A 28 1.89 -4.33 -5.42
CA ASP A 28 0.85 -3.44 -4.93
C ASP A 28 0.96 -3.34 -3.41
N ILE A 29 0.72 -2.16 -2.89
CA ILE A 29 0.88 -1.87 -1.46
C ILE A 29 -0.40 -1.23 -0.96
N LEU A 30 -0.99 -1.82 0.06
CA LEU A 30 -2.15 -1.25 0.73
C LEU A 30 -1.71 -0.57 2.01
N VAL A 31 -1.99 0.72 2.10
CA VAL A 31 -1.67 1.53 3.28
C VAL A 31 -2.98 1.93 3.95
N ALA A 32 -3.07 1.73 5.25
CA ALA A 32 -4.20 2.17 6.04
C ALA A 32 -3.69 2.64 7.39
N ASP A 33 -4.29 3.71 7.91
CA ASP A 33 -3.91 4.27 9.21
C ASP A 33 -2.41 4.58 9.28
N TRP A 34 -1.87 5.09 8.17
CA TRP A 34 -0.45 5.43 8.05
C TRP A 34 0.50 4.24 8.20
N HIS A 35 -0.04 3.03 8.10
CA HIS A 35 0.75 1.80 8.17
C HIS A 35 0.52 0.95 6.94
N VAL A 36 1.56 0.29 6.49
CA VAL A 36 1.44 -0.70 5.42
C VAL A 36 0.67 -1.90 5.98
N ARG A 37 -0.45 -2.23 5.35
CA ARG A 37 -1.31 -3.33 5.80
C ARG A 37 -1.12 -4.59 4.99
N LYS A 38 -0.84 -4.44 3.69
CA LYS A 38 -0.75 -5.58 2.81
C LYS A 38 0.19 -5.27 1.66
N ILE A 39 0.97 -6.24 1.28
CA ILE A 39 1.87 -6.16 0.12
C ILE A 39 1.65 -7.42 -0.70
N ALA A 40 1.19 -7.29 -1.91
CA ALA A 40 0.99 -8.43 -2.80
C ALA A 40 0.76 -7.94 -4.23
N VAL A 41 1.10 -8.78 -5.18
CA VAL A 41 0.82 -8.51 -6.59
C VAL A 41 -0.67 -8.74 -6.85
N GLY A 42 -1.29 -7.81 -7.57
CA GLY A 42 -2.68 -7.95 -7.95
C GLY A 42 -3.67 -7.70 -6.83
N LEU A 43 -3.35 -6.80 -5.89
CA LEU A 43 -4.26 -6.43 -4.83
C LEU A 43 -5.51 -5.76 -5.40
N ASP A 44 -6.66 -6.22 -4.94
CA ASP A 44 -7.95 -5.67 -5.32
C ASP A 44 -8.79 -5.46 -4.06
N GLU A 45 -8.24 -4.69 -3.15
CA GLU A 45 -8.88 -4.39 -1.87
C GLU A 45 -9.69 -3.11 -1.97
N PRO A 46 -10.80 -2.99 -1.22
CA PRO A 46 -11.52 -1.72 -1.11
C PRO A 46 -10.59 -0.64 -0.55
N CYS A 47 -10.56 0.50 -1.20
CA CYS A 47 -9.72 1.61 -0.79
C CYS A 47 -10.40 2.93 -1.12
N ASP A 48 -9.98 3.99 -0.43
CA ASP A 48 -10.52 5.32 -0.65
C ASP A 48 -9.80 6.01 -1.82
N ARG A 49 -8.56 5.60 -2.06
CA ARG A 49 -7.74 6.20 -3.11
C ARG A 49 -6.83 5.14 -3.72
N THR A 50 -6.65 5.23 -5.02
CA THR A 50 -5.72 4.37 -5.74
C THR A 50 -4.68 5.23 -6.42
N ILE A 51 -3.40 4.87 -6.22
CA ILE A 51 -2.27 5.55 -6.84
C ILE A 51 -1.57 4.54 -7.74
N ASP A 52 -1.41 4.89 -8.99
CA ASP A 52 -0.67 4.08 -9.97
C ASP A 52 0.74 4.68 -10.07
N ALA A 53 1.67 3.97 -9.51
CA ALA A 53 3.05 4.44 -9.47
C ALA A 53 3.81 4.13 -10.77
#